data_cfc1cc7a9b0ba66f8217edfb78670e3b
#
_entry.id   cfc1cc7a9b0ba66f8217edfb78670e3b
#
_cell.length_a   1.000
_cell.length_b   1.000
_cell.length_c   1.000
_cell.angle_alpha   90.00
_cell.angle_beta   90.00
_cell.angle_gamma   90.00
#
_symmetry.space_group_name_H-M   'P 1'
#
loop_
_entity.id
_entity.type
_entity.pdbx_description
1 polymer ?
#
loop_
_entity_poly.entity_id
_entity_poly.type
_entity_poly.pdbx_seq_one_letter_code
_entity_poly.pdbx_strand_id
1 'polypeptide(L)'
;GVVSVPGVYAGPIHGFLFGDAFDKGLTFKMGQTHVHQYLPQLLELIERGELTPETIITHRMKLEDAAEGYRIFNEREEDCRKVILLP
;
A
#
# COMPACT_ATOMS: atom_id res chain seq x y z
N GLY A 1 -10.78 14.53 -16.88
CA GLY A 1 -9.99 14.32 -15.65
C GLY A 1 -9.08 13.11 -15.75
N VAL A 2 -8.16 12.94 -14.79
CA VAL A 2 -7.21 11.83 -14.71
C VAL A 2 -7.52 10.99 -13.48
N VAL A 3 -7.66 9.68 -13.66
CA VAL A 3 -7.82 8.69 -12.60
C VAL A 3 -6.51 7.92 -12.46
N SER A 4 -5.91 7.94 -11.27
CA SER A 4 -4.71 7.17 -10.96
C SER A 4 -5.08 5.93 -10.14
N VAL A 5 -4.70 4.75 -10.63
CA VAL A 5 -5.03 3.46 -9.99
C VAL A 5 -3.74 2.71 -9.67
N PRO A 6 -3.14 2.95 -8.50
CA PRO A 6 -1.90 2.26 -8.09
C PRO A 6 -2.15 0.85 -7.54
N GLY A 7 -3.39 0.47 -7.30
CA GLY A 7 -3.75 -0.86 -6.79
C GLY A 7 -3.54 -1.97 -7.80
N VAL A 8 -3.23 -3.17 -7.30
CA VAL A 8 -3.11 -4.38 -8.13
C VAL A 8 -4.45 -5.11 -8.16
N TYR A 9 -4.96 -5.29 -9.37
CA TYR A 9 -6.19 -6.05 -9.62
C TYR A 9 -5.85 -7.25 -10.48
N ALA A 10 -5.88 -8.44 -9.89
CA ALA A 10 -5.46 -9.68 -10.54
C ALA A 10 -6.51 -10.31 -11.46
N GLY A 11 -7.68 -9.70 -11.60
CA GLY A 11 -8.79 -10.24 -12.38
C GLY A 11 -9.65 -9.16 -13.03
N PRO A 12 -10.71 -9.55 -13.72
CA PRO A 12 -11.63 -8.60 -14.35
C PRO A 12 -12.37 -7.76 -13.30
N ILE A 13 -12.55 -6.48 -13.58
CA ILE A 13 -13.37 -5.60 -12.76
C ILE A 13 -14.80 -5.65 -13.31
N HIS A 14 -15.71 -6.27 -12.55
CA HIS A 14 -17.11 -6.31 -12.88
C HIS A 14 -17.82 -5.02 -12.45
N GLY A 15 -18.75 -4.55 -13.29
CA GLY A 15 -19.55 -3.37 -12.98
C GLY A 15 -18.84 -2.04 -13.19
N PHE A 16 -17.73 -2.01 -13.95
CA PHE A 16 -17.09 -0.76 -14.33
C PHE A 16 -17.97 0.01 -15.33
N LEU A 17 -18.40 1.20 -14.96
CA LEU A 17 -19.27 2.06 -15.77
C LEU A 17 -18.46 2.75 -16.88
N PHE A 18 -18.10 2.00 -17.90
CA PHE A 18 -17.25 2.48 -19.00
C PHE A 18 -17.91 3.64 -19.76
N GLY A 19 -19.24 3.60 -19.94
CA GLY A 19 -19.99 4.68 -20.57
C GLY A 19 -19.85 6.02 -19.86
N ASP A 20 -19.91 6.01 -18.53
CA ASP A 20 -19.73 7.21 -17.71
C ASP A 20 -18.29 7.74 -17.80
N ALA A 21 -17.31 6.85 -17.85
CA ALA A 21 -15.92 7.23 -18.03
C ALA A 21 -15.67 7.85 -19.41
N PHE A 22 -16.30 7.32 -20.45
CA PHE A 22 -16.25 7.85 -21.81
C PHE A 22 -16.89 9.23 -21.90
N ASP A 23 -18.09 9.39 -21.35
CA ASP A 23 -18.82 10.67 -21.37
C ASP A 23 -18.06 11.79 -20.66
N LYS A 24 -17.38 11.46 -19.57
CA LYS A 24 -16.51 12.37 -18.81
C LYS A 24 -15.12 12.58 -19.41
N GLY A 25 -14.78 11.92 -20.50
CA GLY A 25 -13.45 11.99 -21.12
C GLY A 25 -12.31 11.68 -20.18
N LEU A 26 -12.42 10.57 -19.39
CA LEU A 26 -11.43 10.23 -18.39
C LEU A 26 -10.18 9.59 -18.98
N THR A 27 -9.03 9.96 -18.44
CA THR A 27 -7.74 9.29 -18.67
C THR A 27 -7.42 8.41 -17.48
N PHE A 28 -7.12 7.13 -17.72
CA PHE A 28 -6.69 6.20 -16.68
C PHE A 28 -5.17 5.99 -16.74
N LYS A 29 -4.52 6.14 -15.60
CA LYS A 29 -3.11 5.80 -15.40
C LYS A 29 -3.02 4.70 -14.37
N MET A 30 -2.45 3.57 -14.73
CA MET A 30 -2.31 2.40 -13.87
C MET A 30 -0.96 1.73 -14.10
N GLY A 31 -0.55 0.94 -13.13
CA GLY A 31 0.68 0.18 -13.17
C GLY A 31 1.13 -0.19 -11.77
N GLN A 32 2.11 -1.07 -11.70
CA GLN A 32 2.76 -1.39 -10.45
C GLN A 32 3.66 -0.24 -10.00
N THR A 33 3.75 -0.04 -8.68
CA THR A 33 4.63 0.97 -8.09
C THR A 33 6.09 0.68 -8.43
N HIS A 34 6.77 1.65 -9.05
CA HIS A 34 8.20 1.57 -9.35
C HIS A 34 9.02 1.85 -8.08
N VAL A 35 9.06 0.89 -7.15
CA VAL A 35 9.67 1.05 -5.83
C VAL A 35 11.11 1.57 -5.90
N HIS A 36 11.94 0.96 -6.76
CA HIS A 36 13.34 1.36 -6.91
C HIS A 36 13.52 2.82 -7.36
N GLN A 37 12.58 3.35 -8.13
CA GLN A 37 12.61 4.74 -8.59
C GLN A 37 12.36 5.72 -7.44
N TYR A 38 11.43 5.39 -6.54
CA TYR A 38 11.01 6.30 -5.48
C TYR A 38 11.77 6.11 -4.16
N LEU A 39 12.37 4.94 -3.96
CA LEU A 39 13.01 4.60 -2.69
C LEU A 39 14.11 5.59 -2.26
N PRO A 40 15.04 6.04 -3.12
CA PRO A 40 16.05 7.01 -2.71
C PRO A 40 15.46 8.32 -2.20
N GLN A 41 14.45 8.85 -2.91
CA GLN A 41 13.76 10.09 -2.51
C GLN A 41 13.03 9.93 -1.19
N LEU A 42 12.35 8.79 -0.99
CA LEU A 42 11.62 8.52 0.25
C LEU A 42 12.57 8.38 1.45
N LEU A 43 13.71 7.73 1.27
CA LEU A 43 14.73 7.63 2.32
C LEU A 43 15.28 9.00 2.71
N GLU A 44 15.56 9.85 1.74
CA GLU A 44 16.00 11.23 2.00
C GLU A 44 14.97 12.02 2.80
N LEU A 45 13.68 11.90 2.48
CA LEU A 45 12.59 12.55 3.23
C LEU A 45 12.51 12.03 4.68
N ILE A 46 12.74 10.74 4.89
CA ILE A 46 12.78 10.14 6.23
C ILE A 46 14.00 10.67 7.01
N GLU A 47 15.16 10.71 6.41
CA GLU A 47 16.40 11.22 7.03
C GLU A 47 16.27 12.69 7.44
N ARG A 48 15.55 13.49 6.67
CA ARG A 48 15.25 14.88 7.00
C ARG A 48 14.11 15.07 8.00
N GLY A 49 13.46 13.98 8.40
CA GLY A 49 12.31 14.03 9.31
C GLY A 49 11.02 14.60 8.71
N GLU A 50 10.97 14.73 7.39
CA GLU A 50 9.78 15.22 6.66
C GLU A 50 8.74 14.11 6.45
N LEU A 51 9.15 12.85 6.55
CA LEU A 51 8.31 11.68 6.43
C LEU A 51 8.57 10.73 7.61
N THR A 52 7.52 10.34 8.32
CA THR A 52 7.57 9.49 9.52
C THR A 52 6.74 8.22 9.30
N PRO A 53 7.23 7.24 8.49
CA PRO A 53 6.49 6.03 8.16
C PRO A 53 6.23 5.12 9.37
N GLU A 54 7.01 5.24 10.43
CA GLU A 54 6.84 4.49 11.67
C GLU A 54 5.50 4.73 12.34
N THR A 55 4.79 5.78 12.02
CA THR A 55 3.44 6.08 12.56
C THR A 55 2.40 5.03 12.19
N ILE A 56 2.63 4.25 11.11
CA ILE A 56 1.74 3.16 10.73
C ILE A 56 2.09 1.82 11.37
N ILE A 57 3.25 1.72 12.02
CA ILE A 57 3.68 0.48 12.67
C ILE A 57 2.89 0.30 13.95
N THR A 58 2.11 -0.77 14.01
CA THR A 58 1.28 -1.10 15.19
C THR A 58 1.89 -2.18 16.05
N HIS A 59 2.64 -3.11 15.44
CA HIS A 59 3.19 -4.28 16.13
C HIS A 59 4.66 -4.48 15.78
N ARG A 60 5.45 -4.81 16.80
CA ARG A 60 6.85 -5.24 16.67
C ARG A 60 6.97 -6.58 17.35
N MET A 61 7.39 -7.60 16.61
CA MET A 61 7.44 -8.98 17.06
C MET A 61 8.79 -9.58 16.70
N LYS A 62 9.17 -10.65 17.38
CA LYS A 62 10.33 -11.43 16.97
C LYS A 62 10.03 -12.20 15.69
N LEU A 63 11.05 -12.49 14.90
CA LEU A 63 10.90 -13.27 13.67
C LEU A 63 10.27 -14.66 13.93
N GLU A 64 10.59 -15.28 15.05
CA GLU A 64 10.01 -16.57 15.47
C GLU A 64 8.49 -16.51 15.68
N ASP A 65 7.93 -15.33 15.96
CA ASP A 65 6.49 -15.09 16.14
C ASP A 65 5.77 -14.69 14.83
N ALA A 66 6.43 -14.83 13.69
CA ALA A 66 5.90 -14.40 12.39
C ALA A 66 4.51 -14.98 12.09
N ALA A 67 4.27 -16.26 12.42
CA ALA A 67 2.98 -16.90 12.21
C ALA A 67 1.85 -16.17 12.92
N GLU A 68 2.08 -15.74 14.17
CA GLU A 68 1.12 -14.94 14.93
C GLU A 68 0.95 -13.54 14.32
N GLY A 69 2.04 -12.91 13.89
CA GLY A 69 1.98 -11.64 13.18
C GLY A 69 1.10 -11.68 11.93
N TYR A 70 1.22 -12.73 11.13
CA TYR A 70 0.36 -12.95 9.97
C TYR A 70 -1.10 -13.19 10.36
N ARG A 71 -1.34 -13.95 11.44
CA ARG A 71 -2.68 -14.23 11.92
C ARG A 71 -3.41 -12.95 12.32
N ILE A 72 -2.85 -12.17 13.24
CA ILE A 72 -3.48 -10.92 13.74
C ILE A 72 -3.69 -9.90 12.63
N PHE A 73 -2.75 -9.81 11.67
CA PHE A 73 -2.90 -8.94 10.52
C PHE A 73 -4.06 -9.38 9.61
N ASN A 74 -4.17 -10.69 9.32
CA ASN A 74 -5.22 -11.23 8.47
C ASN A 74 -6.60 -11.11 9.11
N GLU A 75 -6.71 -11.34 10.41
CA GLU A 75 -7.95 -11.29 11.18
C GLU A 75 -8.31 -9.86 11.63
N ARG A 76 -7.44 -8.88 11.36
CA ARG A 76 -7.58 -7.47 11.75
C ARG A 76 -7.78 -7.29 13.25
N GLU A 77 -7.16 -8.16 14.05
CA GLU A 77 -7.18 -8.04 15.50
C GLU A 77 -6.27 -6.89 15.97
N GLU A 78 -6.54 -6.37 17.16
CA GLU A 78 -5.72 -5.35 17.83
C GLU A 78 -5.43 -4.10 16.99
N ASP A 79 -6.33 -3.73 16.08
CA ASP A 79 -6.12 -2.61 15.16
C ASP A 79 -4.84 -2.78 14.30
N CYS A 80 -4.44 -4.02 14.01
CA CYS A 80 -3.20 -4.35 13.33
C CYS A 80 -3.15 -3.73 11.92
N ARG A 81 -2.21 -2.82 11.70
CA ARG A 81 -1.98 -2.14 10.41
C ARG A 81 -0.66 -2.53 9.77
N LYS A 82 0.38 -2.61 10.58
CA LYS A 82 1.73 -2.94 10.13
C LYS A 82 2.48 -3.70 11.21
N VAL A 83 2.95 -4.89 10.87
CA VAL A 83 3.82 -5.70 11.71
C VAL A 83 5.26 -5.59 11.21
N ILE A 84 6.19 -5.33 12.13
CA ILE A 84 7.63 -5.43 11.91
C ILE A 84 8.13 -6.69 12.61
N LEU A 85 8.84 -7.53 11.90
CA LEU A 85 9.51 -8.71 12.44
C LEU A 85 10.98 -8.39 12.66
N LEU A 86 11.45 -8.63 13.87
CA LEU A 86 12.84 -8.40 14.28
C LEU A 86 13.56 -9.74 14.30
N PRO A 87 14.73 -9.86 13.66
CA PRO A 87 15.55 -11.08 13.68
C PRO A 87 16.10 -11.40 15.07
#